data_117a4edbd08ca8be97f75a52b0d1bc43
#
_entry.id   117a4edbd08ca8be97f75a52b0d1bc43
#
_cell.length_a   1.000
_cell.length_b   1.000
_cell.length_c   1.000
_cell.angle_alpha   90.00
_cell.angle_beta   90.00
_cell.angle_gamma   90.00
#
_symmetry.space_group_name_H-M   'P 1'
#
loop_
_entity.id
_entity.type
_entity.pdbx_description
1 polymer ?
#
loop_
_entity_poly.entity_id
_entity_poly.type
_entity_poly.pdbx_seq_one_letter_code
_entity_poly.pdbx_strand_id
1 'polypeptide(L)'
;TGSYANNSQLVSKYHPEFFGMVTSAQPGSHGDGIYLGQEVGANVTHLERVQVHPNIASGTSLMITLAMRTNGGILVNNQGKRFFNDNAPRNELGAAMLKQPAQKVWLIYDDGVVAKRPKVHQGYVKLGVVVEADTPEALAQKLGLPEAAFAQTMKRYAEFVKNGKDEDFGRKELPE
;
A
#
# COMPACT_ATOMS: atom_id res chain seq x y z
N THR A 1 -6.59 25.45 -5.87
CA THR A 1 -6.30 24.88 -4.55
C THR A 1 -6.12 23.38 -4.70
N GLY A 2 -5.42 22.75 -3.82
CA GLY A 2 -5.09 21.32 -3.85
C GLY A 2 -3.73 21.10 -3.20
N SER A 3 -3.24 19.86 -3.27
CA SER A 3 -1.91 19.55 -2.78
C SER A 3 -0.82 20.03 -3.74
N TYR A 4 0.44 19.88 -3.35
CA TYR A 4 1.59 20.13 -4.23
C TYR A 4 2.24 18.85 -4.75
N ALA A 5 1.52 17.74 -4.74
CA ALA A 5 2.08 16.41 -5.03
C ALA A 5 2.62 16.25 -6.47
N ASN A 6 2.19 17.10 -7.42
CA ASN A 6 2.72 17.16 -8.79
C ASN A 6 3.80 18.25 -8.97
N ASN A 7 4.20 18.95 -7.91
CA ASN A 7 5.26 19.95 -7.95
C ASN A 7 6.58 19.31 -7.50
N SER A 8 7.40 18.90 -8.48
CA SER A 8 8.68 18.24 -8.20
C SER A 8 9.65 19.07 -7.36
N GLN A 9 9.61 20.40 -7.47
CA GLN A 9 10.45 21.29 -6.67
C GLN A 9 10.03 21.30 -5.19
N LEU A 10 8.72 21.41 -4.91
CA LEU A 10 8.21 21.37 -3.55
C LEU A 10 8.38 19.97 -2.94
N VAL A 11 8.10 18.90 -3.72
CA VAL A 11 8.33 17.54 -3.25
C VAL A 11 9.80 17.31 -2.94
N SER A 12 10.72 17.66 -3.85
CA SER A 12 12.17 17.54 -3.60
C SER A 12 12.64 18.33 -2.39
N LYS A 13 12.07 19.51 -2.15
CA LYS A 13 12.42 20.38 -1.02
C LYS A 13 11.95 19.84 0.33
N TYR A 14 10.70 19.38 0.41
CA TYR A 14 10.07 19.00 1.68
C TYR A 14 10.01 17.49 1.91
N HIS A 15 10.14 16.68 0.84
CA HIS A 15 10.04 15.24 0.86
C HIS A 15 10.96 14.59 -0.18
N PRO A 16 12.28 14.77 -0.06
CA PRO A 16 13.23 14.21 -1.01
C PRO A 16 13.12 12.67 -1.13
N GLU A 17 12.67 11.99 -0.05
CA GLU A 17 12.42 10.55 -0.01
C GLU A 17 11.28 10.09 -0.93
N PHE A 18 10.39 11.00 -1.32
CA PHE A 18 9.25 10.71 -2.22
C PHE A 18 9.45 11.25 -3.63
N PHE A 19 10.61 11.86 -3.90
CA PHE A 19 10.90 12.38 -5.23
C PHE A 19 10.85 11.28 -6.29
N GLY A 20 10.12 11.51 -7.37
CA GLY A 20 9.93 10.54 -8.45
C GLY A 20 8.87 9.47 -8.19
N MET A 21 8.24 9.46 -7.03
CA MET A 21 7.11 8.56 -6.77
C MET A 21 5.86 8.97 -7.52
N VAL A 22 5.06 7.97 -7.87
CA VAL A 22 3.74 8.18 -8.47
C VAL A 22 2.80 8.82 -7.46
N THR A 23 2.05 9.82 -7.89
CA THR A 23 0.99 10.45 -7.09
C THR A 23 -0.38 10.12 -7.66
N SER A 24 -1.37 9.98 -6.79
CA SER A 24 -2.80 9.89 -7.15
C SER A 24 -3.48 11.26 -7.18
N ALA A 25 -2.73 12.35 -6.95
CA ALA A 25 -3.28 13.69 -7.01
C ALA A 25 -3.65 14.08 -8.46
N GLN A 26 -4.63 14.98 -8.59
CA GLN A 26 -5.01 15.53 -9.89
C GLN A 26 -3.80 16.21 -10.55
N PRO A 27 -3.66 16.14 -11.90
CA PRO A 27 -2.52 16.71 -12.63
C PRO A 27 -2.21 18.18 -12.30
N GLY A 28 -3.24 18.98 -12.01
CA GLY A 28 -3.08 20.39 -11.60
C GLY A 28 -2.70 20.63 -10.13
N SER A 29 -2.32 19.61 -9.36
CA SER A 29 -1.96 19.76 -7.94
C SER A 29 -0.50 20.24 -7.79
N HIS A 30 -0.22 21.47 -8.17
CA HIS A 30 1.11 22.10 -8.13
C HIS A 30 1.38 22.99 -6.93
N GLY A 31 0.39 23.17 -6.03
CA GLY A 31 0.56 24.01 -4.85
C GLY A 31 0.33 25.49 -5.13
N ASP A 32 -0.42 25.85 -6.15
CA ASP A 32 -0.69 27.26 -6.54
C ASP A 32 -1.24 28.09 -5.38
N GLY A 33 -2.13 27.50 -4.55
CA GLY A 33 -2.66 28.17 -3.37
C GLY A 33 -1.59 28.53 -2.32
N ILE A 34 -0.47 27.79 -2.28
CA ILE A 34 0.67 28.10 -1.41
C ILE A 34 1.36 29.36 -1.91
N TYR A 35 1.66 29.42 -3.22
CA TYR A 35 2.32 30.58 -3.83
C TYR A 35 1.45 31.83 -3.76
N LEU A 36 0.16 31.72 -4.13
CA LEU A 36 -0.79 32.83 -4.05
C LEU A 36 -0.93 33.37 -2.62
N GLY A 37 -0.95 32.48 -1.62
CA GLY A 37 -0.97 32.90 -0.22
C GLY A 37 0.29 33.67 0.17
N GLN A 38 1.45 33.20 -0.25
CA GLN A 38 2.74 33.86 0.03
C GLN A 38 2.84 35.25 -0.64
N GLU A 39 2.32 35.39 -1.86
CA GLU A 39 2.31 36.70 -2.57
C GLU A 39 1.56 37.82 -1.83
N VAL A 40 0.54 37.45 -1.05
CA VAL A 40 -0.23 38.38 -0.23
C VAL A 40 0.23 38.41 1.23
N GLY A 41 1.39 37.82 1.53
CA GLY A 41 2.00 37.84 2.86
C GLY A 41 1.45 36.82 3.84
N ALA A 42 0.69 35.82 3.37
CA ALA A 42 0.23 34.72 4.22
C ALA A 42 1.37 33.81 4.67
N ASN A 43 1.31 33.37 5.91
CA ASN A 43 2.27 32.42 6.43
C ASN A 43 1.94 31.01 5.97
N VAL A 44 2.96 30.20 5.68
CA VAL A 44 2.82 28.79 5.25
C VAL A 44 3.43 27.87 6.29
N THR A 45 2.66 26.87 6.73
CA THR A 45 3.07 25.93 7.76
C THR A 45 2.82 24.49 7.32
N HIS A 46 3.57 23.56 7.91
CA HIS A 46 3.33 22.13 7.77
C HIS A 46 3.44 21.57 6.34
N LEU A 47 4.28 22.16 5.49
CA LEU A 47 4.56 21.62 4.17
C LEU A 47 5.28 20.26 4.23
N GLU A 48 5.89 19.94 5.37
CA GLU A 48 6.50 18.65 5.66
C GLU A 48 5.49 17.54 5.99
N ARG A 49 4.20 17.87 6.09
CA ARG A 49 3.16 16.88 6.41
C ARG A 49 2.45 16.41 5.15
N VAL A 50 2.84 15.25 4.67
CA VAL A 50 2.17 14.58 3.53
C VAL A 50 1.56 13.26 3.95
N GLN A 51 0.52 12.84 3.27
CA GLN A 51 -0.04 11.51 3.41
C GLN A 51 0.46 10.61 2.29
N VAL A 52 1.14 9.53 2.66
CA VAL A 52 1.52 8.47 1.74
C VAL A 52 0.37 7.47 1.59
N HIS A 53 0.04 7.08 0.36
CA HIS A 53 -0.91 5.99 0.11
C HIS A 53 -0.14 4.71 -0.21
N PRO A 54 -0.10 3.73 0.72
CA PRO A 54 0.75 2.56 0.57
C PRO A 54 0.27 1.56 -0.49
N ASN A 55 -0.97 1.68 -0.96
CA ASN A 55 -1.59 0.72 -1.85
C ASN A 55 -1.86 1.35 -3.23
N ILE A 56 -0.83 1.56 -4.03
CA ILE A 56 -0.95 1.91 -5.44
C ILE A 56 -0.43 0.74 -6.27
N ALA A 57 -1.17 0.33 -7.30
CA ALA A 57 -0.73 -0.75 -8.19
C ALA A 57 0.51 -0.30 -8.97
N SER A 58 1.57 -1.11 -8.92
CA SER A 58 2.88 -0.79 -9.50
C SER A 58 2.77 -0.43 -11.01
N GLY A 59 3.48 0.62 -11.41
CA GLY A 59 3.47 1.11 -12.78
C GLY A 59 2.21 1.86 -13.19
N THR A 60 1.30 2.14 -12.26
CA THR A 60 0.04 2.84 -12.52
C THR A 60 -0.20 3.95 -11.48
N SER A 61 -1.24 4.77 -11.68
CA SER A 61 -1.78 5.66 -10.65
C SER A 61 -3.03 5.09 -9.97
N LEU A 62 -3.32 3.79 -10.17
CA LEU A 62 -4.50 3.13 -9.63
C LEU A 62 -4.35 2.88 -8.14
N MET A 63 -5.18 3.54 -7.35
CA MET A 63 -5.27 3.25 -5.91
C MET A 63 -6.03 1.95 -5.67
N ILE A 64 -5.38 1.06 -4.91
CA ILE A 64 -6.04 -0.11 -4.35
C ILE A 64 -6.72 0.32 -3.05
N THR A 65 -8.03 0.12 -2.95
CA THR A 65 -8.79 0.55 -1.76
C THR A 65 -8.23 -0.05 -0.48
N LEU A 66 -8.18 0.75 0.57
CA LEU A 66 -7.78 0.33 1.91
C LEU A 66 -8.58 -0.90 2.40
N ALA A 67 -9.83 -1.02 1.97
CA ALA A 67 -10.72 -2.12 2.36
C ALA A 67 -10.16 -3.52 2.02
N MET A 68 -9.37 -3.67 0.95
CA MET A 68 -8.77 -4.97 0.62
C MET A 68 -7.80 -5.43 1.73
N ARG A 69 -7.08 -4.49 2.32
CA ARG A 69 -6.15 -4.74 3.41
C ARG A 69 -6.86 -4.87 4.75
N THR A 70 -7.76 -3.95 5.10
CA THR A 70 -8.44 -3.96 6.40
C THR A 70 -9.44 -5.10 6.55
N ASN A 71 -9.97 -5.66 5.45
CA ASN A 71 -10.85 -6.82 5.48
C ASN A 71 -10.12 -8.18 5.58
N GLY A 72 -8.79 -8.19 5.64
CA GLY A 72 -8.05 -9.46 5.81
C GLY A 72 -6.76 -9.56 5.00
N GLY A 73 -6.58 -8.73 3.97
CA GLY A 73 -5.38 -8.77 3.16
C GLY A 73 -4.10 -8.48 3.97
N ILE A 74 -3.00 -9.11 3.57
CA ILE A 74 -1.67 -8.94 4.16
C ILE A 74 -0.67 -8.45 3.11
N LEU A 75 0.41 -7.85 3.57
CA LEU A 75 1.50 -7.38 2.73
C LEU A 75 2.71 -8.31 2.86
N VAL A 76 3.22 -8.79 1.73
CA VAL A 76 4.44 -9.60 1.68
C VAL A 76 5.48 -8.95 0.77
N ASN A 77 6.74 -9.08 1.13
CA ASN A 77 7.88 -8.60 0.34
C ASN A 77 8.30 -9.65 -0.71
N ASN A 78 9.33 -9.36 -1.50
CA ASN A 78 9.88 -10.27 -2.51
C ASN A 78 10.57 -11.53 -1.94
N GLN A 79 10.71 -11.63 -0.62
CA GLN A 79 11.15 -12.86 0.06
C GLN A 79 9.98 -13.75 0.51
N GLY A 80 8.73 -13.39 0.15
CA GLY A 80 7.53 -14.11 0.55
C GLY A 80 7.16 -13.93 2.02
N LYS A 81 7.64 -12.88 2.68
CA LYS A 81 7.46 -12.66 4.12
C LYS A 81 6.65 -11.41 4.42
N ARG A 82 5.77 -11.47 5.42
CA ARG A 82 5.24 -10.28 6.07
C ARG A 82 6.39 -9.53 6.74
N PHE A 83 6.26 -8.22 6.86
CA PHE A 83 7.35 -7.38 7.35
C PHE A 83 6.89 -6.26 8.29
N PHE A 84 5.60 -6.05 8.44
CA PHE A 84 5.04 -5.01 9.29
C PHE A 84 3.57 -5.31 9.63
N ASN A 85 2.98 -4.52 10.56
CA ASN A 85 1.54 -4.55 10.80
C ASN A 85 0.79 -4.04 9.58
N ASP A 86 0.01 -4.91 8.93
CA ASP A 86 -0.71 -4.58 7.70
C ASP A 86 -1.76 -3.46 7.90
N ASN A 87 -2.26 -3.27 9.12
CA ASN A 87 -3.22 -2.23 9.48
C ASN A 87 -2.60 -1.00 10.17
N ALA A 88 -1.27 -0.89 10.16
CA ALA A 88 -0.59 0.29 10.68
C ALA A 88 -1.00 1.59 9.95
N PRO A 89 -0.80 2.75 10.56
CA PRO A 89 -0.99 4.05 9.92
C PRO A 89 -0.26 4.15 8.58
N ARG A 90 -0.88 4.84 7.61
CA ARG A 90 -0.41 4.85 6.22
C ARG A 90 1.04 5.27 6.05
N ASN A 91 1.48 6.29 6.77
CA ASN A 91 2.84 6.81 6.65
C ASN A 91 3.88 5.83 7.22
N GLU A 92 3.56 5.19 8.35
CA GLU A 92 4.42 4.17 8.95
C GLU A 92 4.54 2.95 8.04
N LEU A 93 3.41 2.48 7.53
CA LEU A 93 3.38 1.36 6.60
C LEU A 93 4.12 1.69 5.30
N GLY A 94 3.90 2.88 4.73
CA GLY A 94 4.62 3.34 3.54
C GLY A 94 6.13 3.37 3.76
N ALA A 95 6.58 3.90 4.88
CA ALA A 95 8.00 3.91 5.25
C ALA A 95 8.56 2.48 5.41
N ALA A 96 7.78 1.54 5.97
CA ALA A 96 8.17 0.14 6.08
C ALA A 96 8.27 -0.54 4.70
N MET A 97 7.34 -0.24 3.78
CA MET A 97 7.35 -0.75 2.41
C MET A 97 8.59 -0.30 1.63
N LEU A 98 8.96 0.99 1.75
CA LEU A 98 10.15 1.54 1.08
C LEU A 98 11.47 0.91 1.54
N LYS A 99 11.48 0.34 2.75
CA LYS A 99 12.66 -0.38 3.28
C LYS A 99 12.74 -1.83 2.79
N GLN A 100 11.70 -2.33 2.10
CA GLN A 100 11.74 -3.71 1.62
C GLN A 100 12.69 -3.88 0.44
N PRO A 101 13.29 -5.07 0.27
CA PRO A 101 14.20 -5.35 -0.85
C PRO A 101 13.53 -5.04 -2.20
N ALA A 102 14.24 -4.31 -3.05
CA ALA A 102 13.77 -3.80 -4.34
C ALA A 102 12.49 -2.93 -4.25
N GLN A 103 12.07 -2.52 -3.04
CA GLN A 103 10.82 -1.79 -2.76
C GLN A 103 9.58 -2.49 -3.35
N LYS A 104 9.64 -3.81 -3.48
CA LYS A 104 8.60 -4.62 -4.11
C LYS A 104 7.78 -5.35 -3.06
N VAL A 105 6.48 -5.08 -3.05
CA VAL A 105 5.52 -5.59 -2.08
C VAL A 105 4.26 -6.03 -2.81
N TRP A 106 3.66 -7.12 -2.36
CA TRP A 106 2.37 -7.63 -2.84
C TRP A 106 1.32 -7.54 -1.74
N LEU A 107 0.13 -7.10 -2.10
CA LEU A 107 -1.07 -7.24 -1.27
C LEU A 107 -1.74 -8.58 -1.59
N ILE A 108 -1.69 -9.49 -0.66
CA ILE A 108 -2.28 -10.83 -0.76
C ILE A 108 -3.60 -10.84 -0.01
N TYR A 109 -4.64 -11.37 -0.64
CA TYR A 109 -5.96 -11.54 -0.03
C TYR A 109 -6.67 -12.77 -0.62
N ASP A 110 -7.63 -13.27 0.10
CA ASP A 110 -8.38 -14.49 -0.18
C ASP A 110 -9.85 -14.23 -0.58
N ASP A 111 -10.58 -15.30 -0.81
CA ASP A 111 -12.00 -15.27 -1.15
C ASP A 111 -12.87 -14.63 -0.07
N GLY A 112 -12.46 -14.67 1.20
CA GLY A 112 -13.14 -13.96 2.29
C GLY A 112 -13.15 -12.45 2.09
N VAL A 113 -12.02 -11.90 1.63
CA VAL A 113 -11.92 -10.47 1.25
C VAL A 113 -12.72 -10.19 -0.02
N VAL A 114 -12.64 -11.09 -1.02
CA VAL A 114 -13.38 -10.97 -2.28
C VAL A 114 -14.88 -10.94 -2.02
N ALA A 115 -15.40 -11.83 -1.16
CA ALA A 115 -16.82 -11.89 -0.80
C ALA A 115 -17.33 -10.57 -0.18
N LYS A 116 -16.48 -9.88 0.61
CA LYS A 116 -16.80 -8.57 1.18
C LYS A 116 -16.76 -7.42 0.14
N ARG A 117 -16.04 -7.57 -0.95
CA ARG A 117 -15.82 -6.51 -1.96
C ARG A 117 -15.80 -7.04 -3.41
N PRO A 118 -16.80 -7.81 -3.86
CA PRO A 118 -16.73 -8.53 -5.14
C PRO A 118 -16.62 -7.61 -6.35
N LYS A 119 -17.36 -6.50 -6.38
CA LYS A 119 -17.30 -5.53 -7.50
C LYS A 119 -15.93 -4.85 -7.61
N VAL A 120 -15.29 -4.58 -6.47
CA VAL A 120 -13.95 -3.97 -6.42
C VAL A 120 -12.92 -4.95 -6.99
N HIS A 121 -12.94 -6.19 -6.50
CA HIS A 121 -12.06 -7.25 -6.99
C HIS A 121 -12.21 -7.45 -8.51
N GLN A 122 -13.45 -7.62 -9.01
CA GLN A 122 -13.71 -7.76 -10.44
C GLN A 122 -13.19 -6.57 -11.26
N GLY A 123 -13.26 -5.36 -10.72
CA GLY A 123 -12.67 -4.16 -11.33
C GLY A 123 -11.16 -4.28 -11.47
N TYR A 124 -10.48 -4.74 -10.44
CA TYR A 124 -9.02 -4.93 -10.45
C TYR A 124 -8.57 -6.06 -11.39
N VAL A 125 -9.33 -7.16 -11.45
CA VAL A 125 -9.09 -8.25 -12.42
C VAL A 125 -9.21 -7.73 -13.85
N LYS A 126 -10.28 -6.97 -14.18
CA LYS A 126 -10.46 -6.36 -15.51
C LYS A 126 -9.35 -5.39 -15.89
N LEU A 127 -8.76 -4.71 -14.92
CA LEU A 127 -7.64 -3.80 -15.11
C LEU A 127 -6.27 -4.52 -15.16
N GLY A 128 -6.24 -5.84 -15.00
CA GLY A 128 -5.02 -6.65 -15.07
C GLY A 128 -4.02 -6.41 -13.93
N VAL A 129 -4.48 -5.90 -12.78
CA VAL A 129 -3.62 -5.62 -11.61
C VAL A 129 -3.72 -6.69 -10.53
N VAL A 130 -4.44 -7.77 -10.79
CA VAL A 130 -4.58 -8.93 -9.91
C VAL A 130 -4.06 -10.19 -10.58
N VAL A 131 -3.36 -11.01 -9.82
CA VAL A 131 -2.95 -12.36 -10.18
C VAL A 131 -3.68 -13.33 -9.27
N GLU A 132 -4.40 -14.27 -9.82
CA GLU A 132 -5.19 -15.27 -9.10
C GLU A 132 -4.56 -16.64 -9.18
N ALA A 133 -4.68 -17.42 -8.11
CA ALA A 133 -4.29 -18.83 -8.06
C ALA A 133 -5.07 -19.56 -6.96
N ASP A 134 -5.25 -20.87 -7.16
CA ASP A 134 -6.05 -21.71 -6.25
C ASP A 134 -5.30 -22.09 -4.97
N THR A 135 -3.97 -22.00 -4.97
CA THR A 135 -3.14 -22.33 -3.80
C THR A 135 -2.03 -21.29 -3.59
N PRO A 136 -1.53 -21.14 -2.35
CA PRO A 136 -0.40 -20.27 -2.07
C PRO A 136 0.84 -20.60 -2.91
N GLU A 137 1.14 -21.89 -3.13
CA GLU A 137 2.28 -22.34 -3.92
C GLU A 137 2.15 -21.91 -5.37
N ALA A 138 0.98 -22.12 -5.99
CA ALA A 138 0.72 -21.70 -7.36
C ALA A 138 0.77 -20.16 -7.49
N LEU A 139 0.31 -19.42 -6.46
CA LEU A 139 0.42 -17.97 -6.43
C LEU A 139 1.88 -17.53 -6.33
N ALA A 140 2.68 -18.18 -5.47
CA ALA A 140 4.09 -17.88 -5.34
C ALA A 140 4.84 -18.05 -6.67
N GLN A 141 4.58 -19.15 -7.40
CA GLN A 141 5.16 -19.39 -8.72
C GLN A 141 4.81 -18.27 -9.71
N LYS A 142 3.53 -17.91 -9.81
CA LYS A 142 3.07 -16.82 -10.69
C LYS A 142 3.70 -15.47 -10.36
N LEU A 143 3.96 -15.19 -9.08
CA LEU A 143 4.54 -13.94 -8.61
C LEU A 143 6.08 -13.95 -8.57
N GLY A 144 6.72 -15.10 -8.80
CA GLY A 144 8.16 -15.28 -8.68
C GLY A 144 8.67 -15.15 -7.23
N LEU A 145 7.84 -15.56 -6.25
CA LEU A 145 8.18 -15.57 -4.83
C LEU A 145 8.81 -16.91 -4.42
N PRO A 146 9.66 -16.95 -3.38
CA PRO A 146 10.15 -18.19 -2.79
C PRO A 146 8.98 -19.00 -2.20
N GLU A 147 8.61 -20.11 -2.84
CA GLU A 147 7.42 -20.90 -2.53
C GLU A 147 7.36 -21.33 -1.06
N ALA A 148 8.43 -21.92 -0.54
CA ALA A 148 8.47 -22.40 0.85
C ALA A 148 8.30 -21.27 1.88
N ALA A 149 8.94 -20.13 1.66
CA ALA A 149 8.83 -18.99 2.55
C ALA A 149 7.44 -18.36 2.49
N PHE A 150 6.85 -18.25 1.30
CA PHE A 150 5.50 -17.71 1.12
C PHE A 150 4.46 -18.65 1.73
N ALA A 151 4.51 -19.94 1.47
CA ALA A 151 3.60 -20.92 2.07
C ALA A 151 3.68 -20.93 3.60
N GLN A 152 4.90 -20.85 4.17
CA GLN A 152 5.08 -20.70 5.61
C GLN A 152 4.44 -19.41 6.16
N THR A 153 4.58 -18.29 5.45
CA THR A 153 3.96 -17.01 5.84
C THR A 153 2.44 -17.13 5.85
N MET A 154 1.84 -17.75 4.81
CA MET A 154 0.39 -17.94 4.73
C MET A 154 -0.12 -18.85 5.84
N LYS A 155 0.55 -19.98 6.09
CA LYS A 155 0.22 -20.90 7.18
C LYS A 155 0.27 -20.21 8.54
N ARG A 156 1.36 -19.48 8.83
CA ARG A 156 1.53 -18.76 10.09
C ARG A 156 0.45 -17.69 10.29
N TYR A 157 0.11 -16.96 9.24
CA TYR A 157 -0.95 -15.96 9.31
C TYR A 157 -2.33 -16.60 9.57
N ALA A 158 -2.62 -17.74 8.92
CA ALA A 158 -3.85 -18.50 9.18
C ALA A 158 -3.94 -18.97 10.65
N GLU A 159 -2.82 -19.37 11.26
CA GLU A 159 -2.77 -19.71 12.69
C GLU A 159 -3.10 -18.49 13.57
N PHE A 160 -2.60 -17.29 13.23
CA PHE A 160 -2.95 -16.06 13.95
C PHE A 160 -4.43 -15.72 13.86
N VAL A 161 -5.01 -15.87 12.67
CA VAL A 161 -6.46 -15.68 12.45
C VAL A 161 -7.26 -16.64 13.33
N LYS A 162 -6.92 -17.93 13.31
CA LYS A 162 -7.56 -18.96 14.13
C LYS A 162 -7.46 -18.68 15.63
N ASN A 163 -6.31 -18.16 16.09
CA ASN A 163 -6.03 -17.89 17.51
C ASN A 163 -6.48 -16.48 17.93
N GLY A 164 -6.96 -15.65 17.00
CA GLY A 164 -7.39 -14.28 17.28
C GLY A 164 -6.25 -13.33 17.69
N LYS A 165 -4.98 -13.68 17.40
CA LYS A 165 -3.82 -12.88 17.82
C LYS A 165 -2.69 -12.95 16.81
N ASP A 166 -2.28 -11.79 16.29
CA ASP A 166 -1.06 -11.64 15.46
C ASP A 166 0.15 -11.44 16.36
N GLU A 167 0.96 -12.49 16.52
CA GLU A 167 2.14 -12.47 17.38
C GLU A 167 3.37 -11.82 16.74
N ASP A 168 3.35 -11.67 15.40
CA ASP A 168 4.51 -11.12 14.68
C ASP A 168 4.50 -9.58 14.68
N PHE A 169 3.36 -8.96 14.37
CA PHE A 169 3.27 -7.52 14.16
C PHE A 169 2.14 -6.85 14.93
N GLY A 170 1.39 -7.61 15.73
CA GLY A 170 0.36 -7.05 16.61
C GLY A 170 -0.84 -6.44 15.89
N ARG A 171 -1.21 -6.97 14.72
CA ARG A 171 -2.45 -6.58 14.04
C ARG A 171 -3.65 -6.97 14.90
N LYS A 172 -4.43 -5.97 15.32
CA LYS A 172 -5.57 -6.18 16.23
C LYS A 172 -6.81 -6.70 15.53
N GLU A 173 -7.06 -6.23 14.30
CA GLU A 173 -8.24 -6.56 13.50
C GLU A 173 -7.87 -7.68 12.54
N LEU A 174 -8.05 -8.91 12.98
CA LEU A 174 -7.90 -10.10 12.15
C LEU A 174 -9.23 -10.39 11.43
N PRO A 175 -9.20 -11.01 10.23
CA PRO A 175 -10.41 -11.47 9.55
C PRO A 175 -11.10 -12.56 10.37
N GLU A 176 -12.44 -12.64 10.26
CA GLU A 176 -13.26 -13.72 10.83
C GLU A 176 -13.21 -14.96 9.95
#